data_9cc788319e782bf9e1b7ff6e2911b863
#
_entry.id   9cc788319e782bf9e1b7ff6e2911b863
#
_cell.length_a   1.000
_cell.length_b   1.000
_cell.length_c   1.000
_cell.angle_alpha   90.00
_cell.angle_beta   90.00
_cell.angle_gamma   90.00
#
_symmetry.space_group_name_H-M   'P 1'
#
loop_
_entity.id
_entity.type
_entity.pdbx_description
1 polymer ?
#
loop_
_entity_poly.entity_id
_entity_poly.type
_entity_poly.pdbx_seq_one_letter_code
_entity_poly.pdbx_strand_id
1 'polypeptide(L)'
;TVLHEPELLIFDEPFSGFDPINANLLKDEILALRDKGATIIFSTHNMSSVEEICDHITLINKSRNILSGEVDEIRRRHGSNIFEVAYRGEEQTLRQAVAGRCEILDGTQEESVYRTLKLHVESDADVRGVISAVNDAVELRSFREIIPSMNDIFIRAVNGAL
;
A
#
# COMPACT_ATOMS: atom_id res chain seq x y z
N THR A 1 0.06 -5.00 -32.68
CA THR A 1 -0.36 -3.63 -32.23
C THR A 1 0.85 -2.74 -31.91
N VAL A 2 1.99 -3.30 -31.46
CA VAL A 2 3.18 -2.53 -31.06
C VAL A 2 4.32 -2.53 -32.10
N LEU A 3 4.14 -3.19 -33.24
CA LEU A 3 5.18 -3.36 -34.27
C LEU A 3 5.69 -2.05 -34.92
N HIS A 4 4.91 -0.98 -34.80
CA HIS A 4 5.24 0.34 -35.36
C HIS A 4 5.77 1.31 -34.30
N GLU A 5 6.13 0.80 -33.09
CA GLU A 5 6.71 1.55 -31.98
C GLU A 5 5.98 2.85 -31.65
N PRO A 6 4.68 2.78 -31.26
CA PRO A 6 3.88 3.97 -31.00
C PRO A 6 4.39 4.70 -29.74
N GLU A 7 4.31 6.04 -29.76
CA GLU A 7 4.63 6.88 -28.60
C GLU A 7 3.54 6.83 -27.52
N LEU A 8 2.29 6.53 -27.91
CA LEU A 8 1.13 6.40 -27.01
C LEU A 8 0.41 5.09 -27.25
N LEU A 9 0.19 4.36 -26.16
CA LEU A 9 -0.57 3.12 -26.12
C LEU A 9 -1.77 3.27 -25.19
N ILE A 10 -2.95 2.91 -25.68
CA ILE A 10 -4.19 2.92 -24.90
C ILE A 10 -4.76 1.50 -24.88
N PHE A 11 -4.93 0.93 -23.70
CA PHE A 11 -5.48 -0.40 -23.51
C PHE A 11 -6.77 -0.34 -22.68
N ASP A 12 -7.71 -1.20 -23.02
CA ASP A 12 -8.93 -1.40 -22.26
C ASP A 12 -8.89 -2.80 -21.63
N GLU A 13 -8.87 -2.85 -20.29
CA GLU A 13 -8.78 -4.08 -19.47
C GLU A 13 -7.73 -5.09 -20.00
N PRO A 14 -6.45 -4.71 -20.15
CA PRO A 14 -5.46 -5.53 -20.89
C PRO A 14 -5.17 -6.88 -20.24
N PHE A 15 -5.45 -7.04 -18.94
CA PHE A 15 -5.17 -8.27 -18.19
C PHE A 15 -6.40 -9.17 -18.01
N SER A 16 -7.56 -8.73 -18.50
CA SER A 16 -8.81 -9.45 -18.32
C SER A 16 -8.79 -10.79 -19.08
N GLY A 17 -9.17 -11.87 -18.38
CA GLY A 17 -9.24 -13.20 -18.97
C GLY A 17 -7.93 -13.98 -19.06
N PHE A 18 -6.80 -13.37 -18.66
CA PHE A 18 -5.52 -14.10 -18.57
C PHE A 18 -5.38 -14.84 -17.23
N ASP A 19 -4.72 -15.97 -17.27
CA ASP A 19 -4.19 -16.59 -16.05
C ASP A 19 -3.02 -15.76 -15.47
N PRO A 20 -2.64 -15.96 -14.21
CA PRO A 20 -1.62 -15.14 -13.56
C PRO A 20 -0.25 -15.12 -14.26
N ILE A 21 0.14 -16.23 -14.89
CA ILE A 21 1.44 -16.33 -15.58
C ILE A 21 1.44 -15.44 -16.82
N ASN A 22 0.41 -15.56 -17.65
CA ASN A 22 0.27 -14.75 -18.87
C ASN A 22 -0.01 -13.28 -18.56
N ALA A 23 -0.75 -12.97 -17.49
CA ALA A 23 -0.95 -11.60 -17.03
C ALA A 23 0.38 -10.94 -16.63
N ASN A 24 1.25 -11.64 -15.89
CA ASN A 24 2.57 -11.13 -15.52
C ASN A 24 3.47 -10.93 -16.74
N LEU A 25 3.50 -11.87 -17.68
CA LEU A 25 4.25 -11.70 -18.92
C LEU A 25 3.81 -10.43 -19.68
N LEU A 26 2.49 -10.20 -19.76
CA LEU A 26 1.96 -9.00 -20.42
C LEU A 26 2.33 -7.72 -19.67
N LYS A 27 2.33 -7.74 -18.32
CA LYS A 27 2.79 -6.61 -17.49
C LYS A 27 4.25 -6.28 -17.78
N ASP A 28 5.12 -7.29 -17.81
CA ASP A 28 6.55 -7.12 -18.10
C ASP A 28 6.76 -6.48 -19.48
N GLU A 29 6.01 -6.92 -20.51
CA GLU A 29 6.08 -6.34 -21.85
C GLU A 29 5.59 -4.88 -21.88
N ILE A 30 4.51 -4.55 -21.15
CA ILE A 30 4.00 -3.18 -21.01
C ILE A 30 5.06 -2.30 -20.34
N LEU A 31 5.68 -2.75 -19.26
CA LEU A 31 6.74 -2.03 -18.56
C LEU A 31 7.97 -1.82 -19.46
N ALA A 32 8.35 -2.83 -20.25
CA ALA A 32 9.44 -2.72 -21.22
C ALA A 32 9.17 -1.68 -22.32
N LEU A 33 7.92 -1.51 -22.73
CA LEU A 33 7.53 -0.44 -23.68
C LEU A 33 7.60 0.95 -23.03
N ARG A 34 7.15 1.09 -21.78
CA ARG A 34 7.31 2.32 -21.00
C ARG A 34 8.78 2.71 -20.87
N ASP A 35 9.63 1.76 -20.52
CA ASP A 35 11.07 1.99 -20.33
C ASP A 35 11.79 2.40 -21.64
N LYS A 36 11.21 2.06 -22.80
CA LYS A 36 11.62 2.56 -24.10
C LYS A 36 11.08 3.94 -24.44
N GLY A 37 10.28 4.56 -23.58
CA GLY A 37 9.76 5.90 -23.70
C GLY A 37 8.32 6.01 -24.18
N ALA A 38 7.58 4.90 -24.31
CA ALA A 38 6.16 4.95 -24.66
C ALA A 38 5.32 5.44 -23.48
N THR A 39 4.33 6.29 -23.76
CA THR A 39 3.29 6.66 -22.79
C THR A 39 2.18 5.60 -22.82
N ILE A 40 1.81 5.08 -21.67
CA ILE A 40 0.82 4.01 -21.55
C ILE A 40 -0.37 4.47 -20.72
N ILE A 41 -1.56 4.33 -21.26
CA ILE A 41 -2.83 4.54 -20.57
C ILE A 41 -3.61 3.24 -20.63
N PHE A 42 -4.12 2.76 -19.52
CA PHE A 42 -5.03 1.63 -19.54
C PHE A 42 -6.17 1.79 -18.53
N SER A 43 -7.33 1.25 -18.89
CA SER A 43 -8.45 1.10 -17.98
C SER A 43 -8.34 -0.24 -17.24
N THR A 44 -8.69 -0.27 -15.97
CA THR A 44 -8.85 -1.52 -15.22
C THR A 44 -9.71 -1.32 -13.97
N HIS A 45 -10.33 -2.39 -13.52
CA HIS A 45 -10.98 -2.48 -12.21
C HIS A 45 -10.13 -3.28 -11.20
N ASN A 46 -8.96 -3.78 -11.61
CA ASN A 46 -8.05 -4.54 -10.75
C ASN A 46 -7.04 -3.61 -10.06
N MET A 47 -7.31 -3.30 -8.79
CA MET A 47 -6.48 -2.38 -8.00
C MET A 47 -5.07 -2.92 -7.73
N SER A 48 -4.85 -4.24 -7.71
CA SER A 48 -3.51 -4.81 -7.57
C SER A 48 -2.64 -4.49 -8.80
N SER A 49 -3.21 -4.59 -10.01
CA SER A 49 -2.50 -4.20 -11.23
C SER A 49 -2.18 -2.70 -11.26
N VAL A 50 -3.05 -1.86 -10.69
CA VAL A 50 -2.78 -0.42 -10.53
C VAL A 50 -1.55 -0.21 -9.64
N GLU A 51 -1.47 -0.86 -8.48
CA GLU A 51 -0.34 -0.73 -7.56
C GLU A 51 0.98 -1.25 -8.14
N GLU A 52 0.91 -2.27 -9.00
CA GLU A 52 2.10 -2.92 -9.54
C GLU A 52 2.77 -2.15 -10.67
N ILE A 53 1.97 -1.48 -11.52
CA ILE A 53 2.50 -0.95 -12.79
C ILE A 53 2.13 0.50 -13.11
N CYS A 54 1.22 1.14 -12.34
CA CYS A 54 0.84 2.53 -12.59
C CYS A 54 1.68 3.50 -11.78
N ASP A 55 2.17 4.56 -12.43
CA ASP A 55 2.74 5.72 -11.73
C ASP A 55 1.62 6.66 -11.26
N HIS A 56 0.59 6.86 -12.10
CA HIS A 56 -0.52 7.78 -11.84
C HIS A 56 -1.87 7.10 -12.10
N ILE A 57 -2.89 7.55 -11.40
CA ILE A 57 -4.27 7.09 -11.58
C ILE A 57 -5.26 8.24 -11.71
N THR A 58 -6.37 7.94 -12.34
CA THR A 58 -7.60 8.71 -12.27
C THR A 58 -8.77 7.77 -12.00
N LEU A 59 -9.39 7.91 -10.83
CA LEU A 59 -10.51 7.09 -10.40
C LEU A 59 -11.83 7.77 -10.78
N ILE A 60 -12.60 7.09 -11.63
CA ILE A 60 -13.90 7.59 -12.12
C ILE A 60 -15.02 6.78 -11.48
N ASN A 61 -15.96 7.46 -10.84
CA ASN A 61 -17.18 6.87 -10.32
C ASN A 61 -18.39 7.75 -10.67
N LYS A 62 -19.48 7.14 -11.17
CA LYS A 62 -20.69 7.84 -11.61
C LYS A 62 -20.39 9.05 -12.52
N SER A 63 -19.52 8.83 -13.50
CA SER A 63 -19.06 9.84 -14.47
C SER A 63 -18.35 11.06 -13.86
N ARG A 64 -17.80 10.92 -12.65
CA ARG A 64 -17.02 11.97 -11.99
C ARG A 64 -15.64 11.43 -11.64
N ASN A 65 -14.63 12.27 -11.80
CA ASN A 65 -13.32 12.04 -11.22
C ASN A 65 -13.41 12.25 -9.71
N ILE A 66 -13.17 11.20 -8.93
CA ILE A 66 -13.24 11.24 -7.47
C ILE A 66 -11.86 11.22 -6.81
N LEU A 67 -10.83 10.79 -7.53
CA LEU A 67 -9.45 10.74 -7.05
C LEU A 67 -8.49 10.74 -8.25
N SER A 68 -7.42 11.52 -8.18
CA SER A 68 -6.40 11.59 -9.23
C SER A 68 -5.04 11.94 -8.64
N GLY A 69 -3.98 11.32 -9.12
CA GLY A 69 -2.62 11.62 -8.71
C GLY A 69 -1.68 10.43 -8.82
N GLU A 70 -0.49 10.59 -8.28
CA GLU A 70 0.53 9.54 -8.16
C GLU A 70 0.06 8.47 -7.17
N VAL A 71 0.24 7.20 -7.52
CA VAL A 71 -0.24 6.05 -6.73
C VAL A 71 0.36 6.06 -5.32
N ASP A 72 1.66 6.20 -5.20
CA ASP A 72 2.35 6.19 -3.91
C ASP A 72 1.99 7.40 -3.05
N GLU A 73 1.85 8.58 -3.66
CA GLU A 73 1.42 9.79 -2.93
C GLU A 73 -0.01 9.63 -2.40
N ILE A 74 -0.92 9.10 -3.21
CA ILE A 74 -2.29 8.83 -2.80
C ILE A 74 -2.31 7.85 -1.63
N ARG A 75 -1.57 6.75 -1.72
CA ARG A 75 -1.52 5.74 -0.65
C ARG A 75 -0.98 6.31 0.66
N ARG A 76 0.08 7.11 0.62
CA ARG A 76 0.65 7.78 1.81
C ARG A 76 -0.30 8.82 2.39
N ARG A 77 -0.90 9.65 1.56
CA ARG A 77 -1.87 10.69 2.00
C ARG A 77 -3.08 10.09 2.71
N HIS A 78 -3.51 8.91 2.29
CA HIS A 78 -4.63 8.18 2.90
C HIS A 78 -4.19 7.11 3.91
N GLY A 79 -2.91 7.09 4.26
CA GLY A 79 -2.35 6.32 5.36
C GLY A 79 -2.95 6.77 6.70
N SER A 80 -2.96 5.87 7.65
CA SER A 80 -3.55 6.11 8.97
C SER A 80 -2.50 6.14 10.07
N ASN A 81 -1.20 6.31 9.74
CA ASN A 81 -0.08 6.24 10.69
C ASN A 81 -0.13 4.98 11.58
N ILE A 82 -0.57 3.87 10.98
CA ILE A 82 -0.64 2.58 11.66
C ILE A 82 0.63 1.80 11.37
N PHE A 83 1.25 1.32 12.43
CA PHE A 83 2.47 0.52 12.35
C PHE A 83 2.24 -0.86 12.91
N GLU A 84 2.71 -1.88 12.20
CA GLU A 84 2.77 -3.25 12.67
C GLU A 84 4.16 -3.51 13.26
N VAL A 85 4.18 -4.00 14.49
CA VAL A 85 5.38 -4.33 15.23
C VAL A 85 5.42 -5.83 15.45
N ALA A 86 6.44 -6.50 14.90
CA ALA A 86 6.71 -7.91 15.22
C ALA A 86 7.84 -7.98 16.25
N TYR A 87 7.61 -8.68 17.35
CA TYR A 87 8.52 -8.71 18.50
C TYR A 87 8.51 -10.06 19.21
N ARG A 88 9.52 -10.27 20.04
CA ARG A 88 9.60 -11.36 21.00
C ARG A 88 9.82 -10.80 22.40
N GLY A 89 8.99 -11.22 23.35
CA GLY A 89 9.03 -10.74 24.73
C GLY A 89 7.64 -10.68 25.36
N GLU A 90 7.56 -10.06 26.53
CA GLU A 90 6.29 -9.90 27.24
C GLU A 90 5.51 -8.70 26.68
N GLU A 91 4.27 -8.94 26.29
CA GLU A 91 3.37 -7.91 25.76
C GLU A 91 3.16 -6.77 26.75
N GLN A 92 3.06 -7.07 28.04
CA GLN A 92 2.83 -6.07 29.06
C GLN A 92 3.99 -5.08 29.17
N THR A 93 5.23 -5.55 29.01
CA THR A 93 6.44 -4.71 28.97
C THR A 93 6.40 -3.76 27.78
N LEU A 94 6.03 -4.27 26.60
CA LEU A 94 5.87 -3.47 25.40
C LEU A 94 4.77 -2.40 25.59
N ARG A 95 3.59 -2.79 26.08
CA ARG A 95 2.47 -1.87 26.32
C ARG A 95 2.85 -0.74 27.27
N GLN A 96 3.60 -1.03 28.32
CA GLN A 96 4.10 -0.02 29.25
C GLN A 96 5.11 0.93 28.62
N ALA A 97 6.01 0.42 27.79
CA ALA A 97 7.04 1.21 27.12
C ALA A 97 6.47 2.23 26.11
N VAL A 98 5.38 1.86 25.44
CA VAL A 98 4.72 2.73 24.45
C VAL A 98 3.56 3.55 25.02
N ALA A 99 3.23 3.38 26.30
CA ALA A 99 2.14 4.10 26.95
C ALA A 99 2.32 5.62 26.86
N GLY A 100 1.29 6.34 26.40
CA GLY A 100 1.29 7.78 26.22
C GLY A 100 2.11 8.28 25.00
N ARG A 101 2.64 7.37 24.16
CA ARG A 101 3.34 7.71 22.91
C ARG A 101 2.54 7.33 21.68
N CYS A 102 1.73 6.29 21.75
CA CYS A 102 0.89 5.80 20.68
C CYS A 102 -0.31 5.05 21.24
N GLU A 103 -1.33 4.87 20.42
CA GLU A 103 -2.49 4.04 20.71
C GLU A 103 -2.26 2.61 20.22
N ILE A 104 -2.62 1.63 21.01
CA ILE A 104 -2.58 0.23 20.64
C ILE A 104 -3.95 -0.17 20.09
N LEU A 105 -4.00 -0.54 18.79
CA LEU A 105 -5.25 -0.79 18.07
C LEU A 105 -5.75 -2.22 18.20
N ASP A 106 -4.87 -3.20 18.03
CA ASP A 106 -5.21 -4.63 18.03
C ASP A 106 -4.37 -5.40 19.02
N GLY A 107 -5.00 -6.46 19.55
CA GLY A 107 -4.34 -7.45 20.37
C GLY A 107 -3.35 -8.30 19.59
N THR A 108 -2.48 -8.94 20.35
CA THR A 108 -1.39 -9.76 19.84
C THR A 108 -1.90 -10.94 19.04
N GLN A 109 -1.47 -11.07 17.79
CA GLN A 109 -1.57 -12.33 17.04
C GLN A 109 -0.28 -13.11 17.30
N GLU A 110 -0.40 -14.34 17.79
CA GLU A 110 0.73 -15.26 17.97
C GLU A 110 0.98 -16.00 16.65
N GLU A 111 2.05 -15.62 15.95
CA GLU A 111 2.61 -16.39 14.86
C GLU A 111 3.92 -17.03 15.32
N SER A 112 3.82 -18.27 15.79
CA SER A 112 4.97 -19.10 16.26
C SER A 112 5.79 -18.47 17.40
N VAL A 113 6.98 -17.95 17.12
CA VAL A 113 7.95 -17.41 18.10
C VAL A 113 7.78 -15.90 18.31
N TYR A 114 7.23 -15.20 17.31
CA TYR A 114 7.04 -13.76 17.34
C TYR A 114 5.56 -13.41 17.48
N ARG A 115 5.30 -12.30 18.15
CA ARG A 115 3.98 -11.70 18.31
C ARG A 115 3.90 -10.46 17.46
N THR A 116 2.70 -10.14 16.97
CA THR A 116 2.45 -8.90 16.22
C THR A 116 1.46 -8.02 16.94
N LEU A 117 1.68 -6.71 16.89
CA LEU A 117 0.84 -5.69 17.52
C LEU A 117 0.72 -4.52 16.55
N LYS A 118 -0.46 -3.88 16.48
CA LYS A 118 -0.64 -2.67 15.69
C LYS A 118 -0.70 -1.44 16.57
N LEU A 119 0.08 -0.43 16.20
CA LEU A 119 0.19 0.84 16.90
C LEU A 119 -0.27 1.96 15.97
N HIS A 120 -1.06 2.89 16.49
CA HIS A 120 -1.35 4.15 15.82
C HIS A 120 -0.51 5.26 16.44
N VAL A 121 0.32 5.91 15.63
CA VAL A 121 1.20 7.00 16.04
C VAL A 121 0.66 8.29 15.47
N GLU A 122 0.27 9.26 16.29
CA GLU A 122 -0.41 10.48 15.85
C GLU A 122 0.45 11.36 14.91
N SER A 123 1.78 11.32 15.07
CA SER A 123 2.70 12.15 14.30
C SER A 123 3.94 11.39 13.87
N ASP A 124 4.37 11.61 12.63
CA ASP A 124 5.64 11.08 12.11
C ASP A 124 6.85 11.47 12.99
N ALA A 125 6.79 12.60 13.67
CA ALA A 125 7.83 13.06 14.59
C ALA A 125 8.01 12.11 15.79
N ASP A 126 6.95 11.40 16.20
CA ASP A 126 6.95 10.53 17.36
C ASP A 126 7.39 9.09 17.03
N VAL A 127 7.39 8.71 15.75
CA VAL A 127 7.73 7.35 15.28
C VAL A 127 9.11 6.93 15.79
N ARG A 128 10.12 7.81 15.72
CA ARG A 128 11.47 7.50 16.22
C ARG A 128 11.46 7.17 17.72
N GLY A 129 10.72 7.95 18.49
CA GLY A 129 10.56 7.73 19.94
C GLY A 129 9.87 6.42 20.27
N VAL A 130 8.86 6.05 19.48
CA VAL A 130 8.16 4.77 19.61
C VAL A 130 9.09 3.60 19.26
N ILE A 131 9.83 3.68 18.14
CA ILE A 131 10.79 2.64 17.75
C ILE A 131 11.83 2.41 18.85
N SER A 132 12.40 3.48 19.41
CA SER A 132 13.39 3.36 20.49
C SER A 132 12.78 2.69 21.72
N ALA A 133 11.59 3.12 22.15
CA ALA A 133 10.91 2.55 23.30
C ALA A 133 10.60 1.06 23.12
N VAL A 134 10.16 0.66 21.92
CA VAL A 134 9.90 -0.75 21.59
C VAL A 134 11.19 -1.56 21.63
N ASN A 135 12.25 -1.07 20.97
CA ASN A 135 13.54 -1.78 20.90
C ASN A 135 14.23 -1.94 22.25
N ASP A 136 14.04 -0.98 23.17
CA ASP A 136 14.57 -1.05 24.53
C ASP A 136 13.78 -2.00 25.44
N ALA A 137 12.50 -2.24 25.11
CA ALA A 137 11.59 -3.02 25.93
C ALA A 137 11.53 -4.51 25.55
N VAL A 138 11.66 -4.83 24.26
CA VAL A 138 11.49 -6.19 23.74
C VAL A 138 12.48 -6.45 22.58
N GLU A 139 12.65 -7.71 22.20
CA GLU A 139 13.42 -8.07 21.01
C GLU A 139 12.61 -7.71 19.76
N LEU A 140 12.90 -6.55 19.15
CA LEU A 140 12.23 -6.07 17.96
C LEU A 140 12.66 -6.88 16.72
N ARG A 141 11.69 -7.44 15.99
CA ARG A 141 11.92 -8.15 14.73
C ARG A 141 11.67 -7.28 13.51
N SER A 142 10.54 -6.55 13.51
CA SER A 142 10.21 -5.59 12.46
C SER A 142 9.30 -4.49 12.99
N PHE A 143 9.44 -3.31 12.40
CA PHE A 143 8.55 -2.17 12.59
C PHE A 143 8.18 -1.65 11.20
N ARG A 144 6.93 -1.78 10.80
CA ARG A 144 6.48 -1.54 9.43
C ARG A 144 5.22 -0.70 9.43
N GLU A 145 5.23 0.39 8.66
CA GLU A 145 4.01 1.15 8.40
C GLU A 145 3.03 0.33 7.56
N ILE A 146 1.76 0.32 7.95
CA ILE A 146 0.66 -0.26 7.18
C ILE A 146 0.11 0.81 6.25
N ILE A 147 0.62 0.83 5.03
CA ILE A 147 0.10 1.69 3.97
C ILE A 147 -1.15 1.03 3.38
N PRO A 148 -2.30 1.73 3.29
CA PRO A 148 -3.52 1.16 2.74
C PRO A 148 -3.33 0.74 1.28
N SER A 149 -4.03 -0.32 0.89
CA SER A 149 -4.08 -0.72 -0.52
C SER A 149 -4.91 0.26 -1.35
N MET A 150 -4.66 0.30 -2.66
CA MET A 150 -5.52 1.07 -3.58
C MET A 150 -6.96 0.58 -3.56
N ASN A 151 -7.18 -0.71 -3.29
CA ASN A 151 -8.52 -1.25 -3.11
C ASN A 151 -9.24 -0.66 -1.89
N ASP A 152 -8.55 -0.52 -0.74
CA ASP A 152 -9.13 0.09 0.46
C ASP A 152 -9.44 1.56 0.24
N ILE A 153 -8.55 2.28 -0.44
CA ILE A 153 -8.75 3.69 -0.80
C ILE A 153 -9.92 3.83 -1.77
N PHE A 154 -10.02 2.96 -2.77
CA PHE A 154 -11.15 2.92 -3.70
C PHE A 154 -12.48 2.76 -2.98
N ILE A 155 -12.59 1.78 -2.09
CA ILE A 155 -13.82 1.53 -1.32
C ILE A 155 -14.20 2.76 -0.48
N ARG A 156 -13.23 3.39 0.20
CA ARG A 156 -13.46 4.62 0.98
C ARG A 156 -13.90 5.79 0.10
N ALA A 157 -13.24 5.98 -1.04
CA ALA A 157 -13.55 7.06 -1.99
C ALA A 157 -15.00 6.94 -2.54
N VAL A 158 -15.40 5.73 -2.95
CA VAL A 158 -16.74 5.47 -3.48
C VAL A 158 -17.83 5.67 -2.41
N ASN A 159 -17.52 5.35 -1.16
CA ASN A 159 -18.45 5.52 -0.03
C ASN A 159 -18.46 6.96 0.54
N GLY A 160 -17.65 7.88 0.00
CA GLY A 160 -17.55 9.26 0.48
C GLY A 160 -16.86 9.39 1.84
N ALA A 161 -15.96 8.48 2.16
CA ALA A 161 -15.21 8.39 3.43
C ALA A 161 -13.72 8.78 3.28
N LEU A 162 -13.40 9.58 2.24
CA LEU A 162 -12.07 10.20 2.07
C LEU A 162 -12.07 11.63 2.55
#